data_d23bc89fdabad5369d5ce895ccc586ad
#
_entry.id   d23bc89fdabad5369d5ce895ccc586ad
#
_cell.length_a   1.000
_cell.length_b   1.000
_cell.length_c   1.000
_cell.angle_alpha   90.00
_cell.angle_beta   90.00
_cell.angle_gamma   90.00
#
_symmetry.space_group_name_H-M   'P 1'
#
loop_
_entity.id
_entity.type
_entity.pdbx_description
1 polymer ?
#
loop_
_entity_poly.entity_id
_entity_poly.type
_entity_poly.pdbx_seq_one_letter_code
_entity_poly.pdbx_strand_id
1 'polypeptide(L)'
;MGNIAYTTREFTYDNPLMQLIRHTIEYIKNQKSFGVLLDSNRENMTEITRVTPAYKLADRAKIIRMNKIKPIRHAYFREYRKLQELCLMILSREKHDLGSQAQKVHGILFDVAWLWEEYVYTLLPKGFVHPRNKDKTDGISVFSVGKRKVYPDFYDREGKIVLDAKYKKLEFTEKGINREDLFQLISYSYILKAEKAGLIFPSTERPVNSEIGKLAGYGAQLKKWSIQIPQNALSYSAFCEMMENSEENFKAIIDEEVGRK
;
A
#
# COMPACT_ATOMS: atom_id res chain seq x y z
N MET A 1 -43.47 24.31 -35.81
CA MET A 1 -43.51 23.38 -34.65
C MET A 1 -42.40 23.71 -33.69
N GLY A 2 -42.71 24.07 -32.45
CA GLY A 2 -41.69 24.40 -31.45
C GLY A 2 -41.16 23.13 -30.82
N ASN A 3 -39.83 23.00 -30.70
CA ASN A 3 -39.19 21.92 -29.99
C ASN A 3 -39.25 22.21 -28.49
N ILE A 4 -39.84 21.29 -27.71
CA ILE A 4 -39.88 21.37 -26.25
C ILE A 4 -38.65 20.64 -25.72
N ALA A 5 -37.72 21.38 -25.07
CA ALA A 5 -36.61 20.79 -24.36
C ALA A 5 -37.06 20.43 -22.96
N TYR A 6 -36.86 19.16 -22.55
CA TYR A 6 -37.12 18.66 -21.19
C TYR A 6 -35.93 17.88 -20.67
N THR A 7 -35.78 17.85 -19.35
CA THR A 7 -34.72 17.11 -18.68
C THR A 7 -35.36 15.96 -17.94
N THR A 8 -34.97 14.72 -18.27
CA THR A 8 -35.37 13.52 -17.54
C THR A 8 -34.22 13.08 -16.63
N ARG A 9 -34.54 12.49 -15.47
CA ARG A 9 -33.62 11.78 -14.63
C ARG A 9 -33.86 10.28 -14.83
N GLU A 10 -32.86 9.60 -15.32
CA GLU A 10 -32.88 8.16 -15.52
C GLU A 10 -31.89 7.50 -14.58
N PHE A 11 -32.29 6.36 -14.00
CA PHE A 11 -31.35 5.49 -13.28
C PHE A 11 -30.62 4.63 -14.30
N THR A 12 -29.36 4.95 -14.53
CA THR A 12 -28.52 4.19 -15.45
C THR A 12 -27.17 3.89 -14.83
N TYR A 13 -26.64 2.72 -15.15
CA TYR A 13 -25.24 2.40 -14.83
C TYR A 13 -24.26 3.17 -15.72
N ASP A 14 -24.69 3.66 -16.88
CA ASP A 14 -23.87 4.50 -17.75
C ASP A 14 -23.85 5.95 -17.25
N ASN A 15 -23.11 6.15 -16.17
CA ASN A 15 -22.97 7.42 -15.48
C ASN A 15 -21.51 7.90 -15.51
N PRO A 16 -21.25 9.18 -15.16
CA PRO A 16 -19.89 9.73 -15.23
C PRO A 16 -18.81 8.94 -14.47
N LEU A 17 -19.14 8.28 -13.35
CA LEU A 17 -18.20 7.47 -12.60
C LEU A 17 -17.83 6.21 -13.38
N MET A 18 -18.83 5.47 -13.87
CA MET A 18 -18.59 4.25 -14.64
C MET A 18 -17.85 4.56 -15.95
N GLN A 19 -18.15 5.69 -16.60
CA GLN A 19 -17.41 6.19 -17.74
C GLN A 19 -15.95 6.52 -17.38
N LEU A 20 -15.69 7.08 -16.20
CA LEU A 20 -14.33 7.35 -15.72
C LEU A 20 -13.54 6.05 -15.55
N ILE A 21 -14.13 5.02 -14.92
CA ILE A 21 -13.54 3.70 -14.76
C ILE A 21 -13.26 3.08 -16.12
N ARG A 22 -14.22 3.16 -17.07
CA ARG A 22 -14.05 2.67 -18.44
C ARG A 22 -12.86 3.34 -19.13
N HIS A 23 -12.74 4.66 -19.07
CA HIS A 23 -11.62 5.40 -19.63
C HIS A 23 -10.28 4.96 -19.02
N THR A 24 -10.25 4.67 -17.72
CA THR A 24 -9.05 4.19 -17.03
C THR A 24 -8.66 2.80 -17.50
N ILE A 25 -9.61 1.88 -17.63
CA ILE A 25 -9.38 0.53 -18.16
C ILE A 25 -8.79 0.60 -19.58
N GLU A 26 -9.40 1.38 -20.47
CA GLU A 26 -8.91 1.50 -21.85
C GLU A 26 -7.52 2.17 -21.90
N TYR A 27 -7.26 3.10 -20.99
CA TYR A 27 -5.92 3.69 -20.89
C TYR A 27 -4.88 2.66 -20.46
N ILE A 28 -5.16 1.82 -19.45
CA ILE A 28 -4.25 0.77 -18.96
C ILE A 28 -4.03 -0.29 -20.02
N LYS A 29 -5.07 -0.75 -20.73
CA LYS A 29 -4.97 -1.71 -21.83
C LYS A 29 -3.98 -1.27 -22.91
N ASN A 30 -3.95 0.03 -23.19
CA ASN A 30 -3.07 0.58 -24.23
C ASN A 30 -1.62 0.79 -23.75
N GLN A 31 -1.31 0.51 -22.47
CA GLN A 31 0.06 0.54 -21.97
C GLN A 31 0.71 -0.83 -22.05
N LYS A 32 1.78 -0.95 -22.83
CA LYS A 32 2.46 -2.24 -23.10
C LYS A 32 2.87 -3.02 -21.83
N SER A 33 3.16 -2.31 -20.73
CA SER A 33 3.66 -2.93 -19.49
C SER A 33 2.59 -3.26 -18.46
N PHE A 34 1.35 -2.79 -18.62
CA PHE A 34 0.34 -2.86 -17.57
C PHE A 34 -0.91 -3.69 -17.93
N GLY A 35 -1.01 -4.19 -19.16
CA GLY A 35 -2.16 -5.00 -19.59
C GLY A 35 -2.38 -6.24 -18.73
N VAL A 36 -1.30 -6.85 -18.26
CA VAL A 36 -1.31 -8.04 -17.40
C VAL A 36 -2.03 -7.79 -16.06
N LEU A 37 -1.98 -6.57 -15.52
CA LEU A 37 -2.68 -6.20 -14.28
C LEU A 37 -4.20 -6.35 -14.37
N LEU A 38 -4.74 -6.37 -15.57
CA LEU A 38 -6.17 -6.47 -15.82
C LEU A 38 -6.66 -7.91 -15.98
N ASP A 39 -5.75 -8.88 -16.14
CA ASP A 39 -6.09 -10.27 -16.44
C ASP A 39 -6.94 -10.94 -15.34
N SER A 40 -6.64 -10.64 -14.08
CA SER A 40 -7.41 -11.14 -12.93
C SER A 40 -8.82 -10.52 -12.79
N ASN A 41 -9.11 -9.46 -13.56
CA ASN A 41 -10.37 -8.71 -13.47
C ASN A 41 -11.18 -8.72 -14.78
N ARG A 42 -10.97 -9.71 -15.66
CA ARG A 42 -11.61 -9.76 -16.99
C ARG A 42 -13.13 -9.72 -16.96
N GLU A 43 -13.74 -10.42 -16.01
CA GLU A 43 -15.22 -10.43 -15.84
C GLU A 43 -15.74 -9.05 -15.51
N ASN A 44 -15.14 -8.39 -14.51
CA ASN A 44 -15.51 -7.04 -14.11
C ASN A 44 -15.33 -6.02 -15.26
N MET A 45 -14.26 -6.16 -16.05
CA MET A 45 -14.02 -5.30 -17.21
C MET A 45 -15.07 -5.49 -18.30
N THR A 46 -15.48 -6.75 -18.53
CA THR A 46 -16.54 -7.08 -19.50
C THR A 46 -17.85 -6.45 -19.07
N GLU A 47 -18.19 -6.54 -17.78
CA GLU A 47 -19.40 -5.96 -17.24
C GLU A 47 -19.38 -4.41 -17.34
N ILE A 48 -18.27 -3.77 -16.97
CA ILE A 48 -18.10 -2.30 -17.12
C ILE A 48 -18.25 -1.90 -18.59
N THR A 49 -17.71 -2.69 -19.49
CA THR A 49 -17.85 -2.47 -20.94
C THR A 49 -19.32 -2.53 -21.37
N ARG A 50 -20.05 -3.51 -20.89
CA ARG A 50 -21.45 -3.74 -21.21
C ARG A 50 -22.36 -2.61 -20.71
N VAL A 51 -22.09 -2.11 -19.50
CA VAL A 51 -22.93 -1.09 -18.86
C VAL A 51 -22.57 0.37 -19.24
N THR A 52 -21.53 0.56 -20.06
CA THR A 52 -21.10 1.89 -20.54
C THR A 52 -21.16 2.00 -22.07
N PRO A 53 -22.35 1.82 -22.70
CA PRO A 53 -22.49 1.85 -24.16
C PRO A 53 -22.23 3.24 -24.77
N ALA A 54 -22.43 4.32 -24.01
CA ALA A 54 -22.17 5.68 -24.49
C ALA A 54 -20.68 6.07 -24.47
N TYR A 55 -19.77 5.14 -24.12
CA TYR A 55 -18.33 5.41 -24.10
C TYR A 55 -17.80 5.92 -25.45
N LYS A 56 -17.09 7.05 -25.41
CA LYS A 56 -16.35 7.61 -26.54
C LYS A 56 -14.99 8.10 -26.05
N LEU A 57 -13.92 7.67 -26.69
CA LEU A 57 -12.56 8.06 -26.32
C LEU A 57 -12.38 9.60 -26.29
N ALA A 58 -13.05 10.31 -27.20
CA ALA A 58 -13.01 11.77 -27.30
C ALA A 58 -13.60 12.47 -26.06
N ASP A 59 -14.51 11.83 -25.32
CA ASP A 59 -15.15 12.42 -24.15
C ASP A 59 -14.31 12.38 -22.88
N ARG A 60 -13.09 11.85 -22.92
CA ARG A 60 -12.20 11.66 -21.77
C ARG A 60 -12.02 12.90 -20.92
N ALA A 61 -11.71 14.04 -21.55
CA ALA A 61 -11.50 15.31 -20.84
C ALA A 61 -12.78 15.80 -20.14
N LYS A 62 -13.94 15.63 -20.78
CA LYS A 62 -15.26 15.95 -20.23
C LYS A 62 -15.56 15.07 -19.01
N ILE A 63 -15.33 13.77 -19.10
CA ILE A 63 -15.58 12.81 -18.01
C ILE A 63 -14.68 13.09 -16.82
N ILE A 64 -13.38 13.35 -17.02
CA ILE A 64 -12.46 13.76 -15.96
C ILE A 64 -12.98 15.02 -15.25
N ARG A 65 -13.35 16.06 -16.01
CA ARG A 65 -13.87 17.30 -15.45
C ARG A 65 -15.13 17.08 -14.62
N MET A 66 -16.08 16.28 -15.11
CA MET A 66 -17.32 15.98 -14.39
C MET A 66 -17.06 15.30 -13.04
N ASN A 67 -16.13 14.36 -13.00
CA ASN A 67 -15.78 13.65 -11.77
C ASN A 67 -14.96 14.51 -10.78
N LYS A 68 -14.13 15.44 -11.25
CA LYS A 68 -13.46 16.44 -10.40
C LYS A 68 -14.46 17.39 -9.72
N ILE A 69 -15.50 17.80 -10.42
CA ILE A 69 -16.53 18.70 -9.88
C ILE A 69 -17.48 17.99 -8.91
N LYS A 70 -17.79 16.72 -9.14
CA LYS A 70 -18.74 15.93 -8.34
C LYS A 70 -18.06 14.70 -7.73
N PRO A 71 -17.22 14.86 -6.70
CA PRO A 71 -16.65 13.72 -5.98
C PRO A 71 -17.74 12.97 -5.21
N ILE A 72 -17.57 11.66 -5.08
CA ILE A 72 -18.46 10.83 -4.27
C ILE A 72 -18.31 11.22 -2.80
N ARG A 73 -19.40 11.60 -2.15
CA ARG A 73 -19.40 12.06 -0.74
C ARG A 73 -20.15 11.14 0.21
N HIS A 74 -20.94 10.19 -0.32
CA HIS A 74 -21.79 9.34 0.49
C HIS A 74 -20.96 8.29 1.24
N ALA A 75 -21.16 8.15 2.55
CA ALA A 75 -20.40 7.25 3.41
C ALA A 75 -20.49 5.76 3.01
N TYR A 76 -21.62 5.34 2.45
CA TYR A 76 -21.85 3.98 1.97
C TYR A 76 -20.96 3.59 0.78
N PHE A 77 -20.47 4.57 0.01
CA PHE A 77 -19.70 4.36 -1.22
C PHE A 77 -18.21 4.73 -1.06
N ARG A 78 -17.62 4.48 0.11
CA ARG A 78 -16.22 4.83 0.39
C ARG A 78 -15.23 4.21 -0.60
N GLU A 79 -15.46 2.96 -0.99
CA GLU A 79 -14.59 2.26 -1.94
C GLU A 79 -14.69 2.86 -3.34
N TYR A 80 -15.88 3.26 -3.77
CA TYR A 80 -16.05 3.98 -5.03
C TYR A 80 -15.39 5.35 -5.04
N ARG A 81 -15.34 6.02 -3.89
CA ARG A 81 -14.60 7.28 -3.76
C ARG A 81 -13.10 7.08 -3.98
N LYS A 82 -12.51 6.09 -3.33
CA LYS A 82 -11.09 5.75 -3.51
C LYS A 82 -10.79 5.38 -4.96
N LEU A 83 -11.67 4.58 -5.58
CA LEU A 83 -11.57 4.21 -6.99
C LEU A 83 -11.67 5.43 -7.90
N GLN A 84 -12.60 6.36 -7.64
CA GLN A 84 -12.73 7.61 -8.38
C GLN A 84 -11.44 8.45 -8.30
N GLU A 85 -10.88 8.62 -7.11
CA GLU A 85 -9.64 9.34 -6.87
C GLU A 85 -8.47 8.71 -7.63
N LEU A 86 -8.33 7.38 -7.58
CA LEU A 86 -7.32 6.62 -8.31
C LEU A 86 -7.47 6.78 -9.83
N CYS A 87 -8.67 6.64 -10.36
CA CYS A 87 -8.94 6.82 -11.79
C CYS A 87 -8.61 8.25 -12.26
N LEU A 88 -8.98 9.25 -11.47
CA LEU A 88 -8.65 10.65 -11.76
C LEU A 88 -7.13 10.88 -11.77
N MET A 89 -6.40 10.30 -10.82
CA MET A 89 -4.95 10.38 -10.75
C MET A 89 -4.30 9.76 -11.99
N ILE A 90 -4.70 8.55 -12.39
CA ILE A 90 -4.18 7.86 -13.57
C ILE A 90 -4.47 8.65 -14.85
N LEU A 91 -5.69 9.15 -15.02
CA LEU A 91 -6.12 9.79 -16.26
C LEU A 91 -5.70 11.25 -16.37
N SER A 92 -5.58 11.97 -15.25
CA SER A 92 -5.19 13.39 -15.26
C SER A 92 -3.71 13.57 -15.55
N ARG A 93 -2.88 12.51 -15.40
CA ARG A 93 -1.42 12.63 -15.50
C ARG A 93 -0.96 13.87 -14.75
N GLU A 94 -1.32 13.98 -13.48
CA GLU A 94 -0.95 15.15 -12.68
C GLU A 94 0.57 15.29 -12.71
N LYS A 95 0.99 16.37 -13.38
CA LYS A 95 2.39 16.72 -13.52
C LYS A 95 2.87 17.23 -12.19
N HIS A 96 3.56 16.42 -11.44
CA HIS A 96 4.46 16.94 -10.44
C HIS A 96 5.70 17.42 -11.20
N ASP A 97 5.79 18.74 -11.40
CA ASP A 97 6.98 19.38 -11.93
C ASP A 97 8.14 19.22 -10.91
N LEU A 98 8.88 18.14 -11.05
CA LEU A 98 10.17 17.97 -10.39
C LEU A 98 11.26 18.43 -11.38
N GLY A 99 11.62 19.71 -11.31
CA GLY A 99 12.79 20.23 -11.99
C GLY A 99 12.51 21.23 -13.13
N SER A 100 13.29 22.30 -13.13
CA SER A 100 13.35 23.31 -14.19
C SER A 100 14.02 22.73 -15.44
N GLN A 101 13.33 22.86 -16.57
CA GLN A 101 13.79 22.68 -17.96
C GLN A 101 14.21 21.28 -18.44
N ALA A 102 13.47 20.82 -19.43
CA ALA A 102 13.78 19.91 -20.54
C ALA A 102 13.32 18.46 -20.50
N GLN A 103 12.97 17.84 -19.39
CA GLN A 103 12.31 16.53 -19.44
C GLN A 103 11.11 16.49 -18.50
N LYS A 104 9.89 16.53 -19.07
CA LYS A 104 8.65 16.35 -18.31
C LYS A 104 8.53 14.87 -17.94
N VAL A 105 8.88 14.52 -16.71
CA VAL A 105 8.63 13.19 -16.17
C VAL A 105 7.13 13.09 -15.84
N HIS A 106 6.41 12.28 -16.58
CA HIS A 106 5.04 11.93 -16.27
C HIS A 106 5.03 10.70 -15.36
N GLY A 107 4.71 10.87 -14.08
CA GLY A 107 4.67 9.76 -13.13
C GLY A 107 3.63 10.01 -12.04
N ILE A 108 3.18 8.94 -11.42
CA ILE A 108 2.45 8.98 -10.16
C ILE A 108 3.50 8.76 -9.07
N LEU A 109 3.63 9.71 -8.16
CA LEU A 109 4.51 9.55 -7.01
C LEU A 109 3.79 8.66 -5.99
N PHE A 110 4.33 7.48 -5.76
CA PHE A 110 3.91 6.60 -4.67
C PHE A 110 4.86 6.76 -3.50
N ASP A 111 4.30 6.88 -2.31
CA ASP A 111 5.06 6.69 -1.08
C ASP A 111 5.32 5.18 -0.93
N VAL A 112 6.46 4.74 -1.44
CA VAL A 112 6.81 3.32 -1.50
C VAL A 112 7.07 2.76 -0.10
N ALA A 113 7.52 3.60 0.84
CA ALA A 113 7.71 3.18 2.23
C ALA A 113 6.36 2.86 2.87
N TRP A 114 5.37 3.74 2.71
CA TRP A 114 4.01 3.47 3.18
C TRP A 114 3.39 2.24 2.49
N LEU A 115 3.60 2.06 1.19
CA LEU A 115 3.09 0.89 0.46
C LEU A 115 3.73 -0.41 1.00
N TRP A 116 5.01 -0.36 1.36
CA TRP A 116 5.72 -1.47 1.99
C TRP A 116 5.13 -1.81 3.37
N GLU A 117 4.85 -0.82 4.21
CA GLU A 117 4.19 -1.02 5.50
C GLU A 117 2.82 -1.71 5.33
N GLU A 118 1.96 -1.18 4.42
CA GLU A 118 0.64 -1.78 4.16
C GLU A 118 0.76 -3.23 3.63
N TYR A 119 1.74 -3.50 2.77
CA TYR A 119 2.01 -4.85 2.25
C TYR A 119 2.46 -5.80 3.37
N VAL A 120 3.45 -5.41 4.16
CA VAL A 120 3.94 -6.22 5.29
C VAL A 120 2.81 -6.52 6.26
N TYR A 121 1.94 -5.55 6.54
CA TYR A 121 0.79 -5.76 7.43
C TYR A 121 -0.13 -6.89 6.96
N THR A 122 -0.32 -7.07 5.65
CA THR A 122 -1.12 -8.19 5.11
C THR A 122 -0.53 -9.56 5.39
N LEU A 123 0.77 -9.64 5.66
CA LEU A 123 1.50 -10.87 5.91
C LEU A 123 1.63 -11.21 7.39
N LEU A 124 1.39 -10.23 8.28
CA LEU A 124 1.51 -10.44 9.71
C LEU A 124 0.33 -11.24 10.27
N PRO A 125 0.56 -12.08 11.32
CA PRO A 125 -0.49 -12.85 11.96
C PRO A 125 -1.61 -11.96 12.54
N LYS A 126 -2.82 -12.51 12.61
CA LYS A 126 -3.94 -11.84 13.30
C LYS A 126 -3.53 -11.57 14.75
N GLY A 127 -3.68 -10.32 15.18
CA GLY A 127 -3.30 -9.87 16.53
C GLY A 127 -2.22 -8.80 16.54
N PHE A 128 -1.55 -8.59 15.40
CA PHE A 128 -0.77 -7.37 15.22
C PHE A 128 -1.67 -6.15 15.01
N VAL A 129 -1.26 -5.05 15.62
CA VAL A 129 -1.85 -3.73 15.45
C VAL A 129 -0.95 -2.94 14.50
N HIS A 130 -1.54 -2.24 13.56
CA HIS A 130 -0.86 -1.33 12.64
C HIS A 130 -1.30 0.12 12.94
N PRO A 131 -0.59 0.84 13.82
CA PRO A 131 -0.90 2.22 14.14
C PRO A 131 -0.77 3.13 12.92
N ARG A 132 -1.73 4.02 12.74
CA ARG A 132 -1.73 4.96 11.61
C ARG A 132 -1.46 6.37 12.09
N ASN A 133 -0.25 6.85 11.89
CA ASN A 133 0.16 8.19 12.28
C ASN A 133 -0.67 9.29 11.59
N LYS A 134 -1.04 9.10 10.32
CA LYS A 134 -1.87 10.06 9.55
C LYS A 134 -3.26 10.23 10.17
N ASP A 135 -3.87 9.13 10.62
CA ASP A 135 -5.21 9.10 11.19
C ASP A 135 -5.20 9.22 12.72
N LYS A 136 -4.01 9.23 13.33
CA LYS A 136 -3.77 9.24 14.77
C LYS A 136 -4.47 8.12 15.54
N THR A 137 -4.62 6.95 14.89
CA THR A 137 -5.21 5.74 15.47
C THR A 137 -4.15 4.83 16.07
N ASP A 138 -4.51 4.10 17.11
CA ASP A 138 -3.73 3.04 17.78
C ASP A 138 -2.31 3.45 18.24
N GLY A 139 -2.06 4.76 18.35
CA GLY A 139 -0.78 5.26 18.84
C GLY A 139 -0.58 4.99 20.33
N ILE A 140 0.66 4.70 20.71
CA ILE A 140 1.08 4.36 22.07
C ILE A 140 1.49 5.62 22.82
N SER A 141 1.00 5.79 24.05
CA SER A 141 1.37 6.93 24.90
C SER A 141 2.79 6.81 25.43
N VAL A 142 3.60 7.84 25.24
CA VAL A 142 4.97 7.90 25.78
C VAL A 142 4.97 8.09 27.30
N PHE A 143 3.99 8.81 27.80
CA PHE A 143 3.89 9.14 29.22
C PHE A 143 2.65 8.48 29.86
N SER A 144 2.75 8.11 31.11
CA SER A 144 1.65 7.51 31.87
C SER A 144 0.38 8.35 31.93
N VAL A 145 0.50 9.67 31.80
CA VAL A 145 -0.62 10.60 31.74
C VAL A 145 -1.23 10.79 30.33
N GLY A 146 -0.91 9.92 29.38
CA GLY A 146 -1.50 9.93 28.05
C GLY A 146 -1.04 11.07 27.13
N LYS A 147 -0.02 11.82 27.50
CA LYS A 147 0.57 12.88 26.67
C LYS A 147 1.54 12.28 25.66
N ARG A 148 1.56 12.83 24.45
CA ARG A 148 2.45 12.48 23.34
C ARG A 148 2.38 10.99 22.96
N LYS A 149 1.91 10.73 21.76
CA LYS A 149 1.84 9.39 21.18
C LYS A 149 2.99 9.14 20.21
N VAL A 150 3.43 7.90 20.13
CA VAL A 150 4.32 7.36 19.10
C VAL A 150 3.57 6.29 18.34
N TYR A 151 4.00 6.04 17.11
CA TYR A 151 3.32 5.15 16.17
C TYR A 151 4.37 4.20 15.57
N PRO A 152 4.65 3.06 16.25
CA PRO A 152 5.42 2.00 15.61
C PRO A 152 4.64 1.44 14.43
N ASP A 153 5.31 0.89 13.43
CA ASP A 153 4.61 0.36 12.26
C ASP A 153 3.72 -0.81 12.67
N PHE A 154 4.25 -1.74 13.50
CA PHE A 154 3.46 -2.85 14.01
C PHE A 154 3.85 -3.21 15.44
N TYR A 155 2.88 -3.65 16.21
CA TYR A 155 3.12 -4.33 17.48
C TYR A 155 2.04 -5.38 17.73
N ASP A 156 2.37 -6.46 18.44
CA ASP A 156 1.36 -7.41 18.87
C ASP A 156 0.52 -6.84 20.02
N ARG A 157 -0.73 -7.31 20.18
CA ARG A 157 -1.67 -6.76 21.18
C ARG A 157 -1.18 -6.92 22.63
N GLU A 158 -0.34 -7.90 22.89
CA GLU A 158 0.28 -8.11 24.20
C GLU A 158 1.50 -7.19 24.42
N GLY A 159 1.93 -6.48 23.36
CA GLY A 159 3.08 -5.56 23.41
C GLY A 159 4.44 -6.27 23.48
N LYS A 160 4.48 -7.60 23.33
CA LYS A 160 5.74 -8.35 23.45
C LYS A 160 6.65 -8.23 22.24
N ILE A 161 6.10 -7.97 21.08
CA ILE A 161 6.84 -7.85 19.82
C ILE A 161 6.50 -6.50 19.16
N VAL A 162 7.53 -5.75 18.79
CA VAL A 162 7.40 -4.52 18.00
C VAL A 162 8.24 -4.62 16.74
N LEU A 163 7.63 -4.29 15.60
CA LEU A 163 8.24 -4.40 14.28
C LEU A 163 8.15 -3.05 13.58
N ASP A 164 9.18 -2.79 12.78
CA ASP A 164 9.29 -1.56 11.99
C ASP A 164 9.67 -1.93 10.56
N ALA A 165 8.90 -1.48 9.58
CA ALA A 165 9.06 -1.82 8.17
C ALA A 165 9.95 -0.78 7.48
N LYS A 166 11.04 -1.21 6.87
CA LYS A 166 11.97 -0.33 6.18
C LYS A 166 12.10 -0.70 4.71
N TYR A 167 11.60 0.14 3.83
CA TYR A 167 11.80 -0.02 2.38
C TYR A 167 13.18 0.48 1.96
N LYS A 168 14.21 -0.22 2.40
CA LYS A 168 15.61 0.04 2.04
C LYS A 168 16.43 -1.24 2.15
N LYS A 169 17.53 -1.31 1.39
CA LYS A 169 18.49 -2.41 1.55
C LYS A 169 19.19 -2.24 2.90
N LEU A 170 19.08 -3.25 3.75
CA LEU A 170 19.82 -3.32 5.01
C LEU A 170 20.98 -4.31 4.87
N GLU A 171 22.11 -3.98 5.47
CA GLU A 171 23.21 -4.94 5.60
C GLU A 171 22.85 -6.04 6.60
N PHE A 172 23.44 -7.22 6.42
CA PHE A 172 23.17 -8.39 7.26
C PHE A 172 23.90 -8.36 8.62
N THR A 173 24.56 -7.26 8.94
CA THR A 173 25.29 -7.06 10.18
C THR A 173 24.60 -6.00 11.05
N GLU A 174 24.97 -5.95 12.32
CA GLU A 174 24.56 -4.89 13.24
C GLU A 174 24.88 -3.49 12.73
N LYS A 175 25.98 -3.35 11.97
CA LYS A 175 26.39 -2.08 11.32
C LYS A 175 25.41 -1.64 10.23
N GLY A 176 24.59 -2.53 9.70
CA GLY A 176 23.55 -2.22 8.71
C GLY A 176 22.30 -1.55 9.27
N ILE A 177 22.26 -1.28 10.58
CA ILE A 177 21.19 -0.49 11.20
C ILE A 177 21.70 0.91 11.44
N ASN A 178 21.01 1.91 10.89
CA ASN A 178 21.36 3.28 11.18
C ASN A 178 20.96 3.64 12.63
N ARG A 179 21.58 4.70 13.14
CA ARG A 179 21.39 5.15 14.50
C ARG A 179 19.93 5.52 14.83
N GLU A 180 19.25 6.09 13.87
CA GLU A 180 17.86 6.54 14.06
C GLU A 180 16.91 5.35 14.17
N ASP A 181 17.02 4.37 13.28
CA ASP A 181 16.22 3.14 13.33
C ASP A 181 16.49 2.37 14.65
N LEU A 182 17.75 2.30 15.08
CA LEU A 182 18.11 1.67 16.34
C LEU A 182 17.44 2.37 17.53
N PHE A 183 17.53 3.69 17.63
CA PHE A 183 16.93 4.45 18.72
C PHE A 183 15.40 4.38 18.67
N GLN A 184 14.80 4.31 17.51
CA GLN A 184 13.38 4.12 17.34
C GLN A 184 12.94 2.77 17.92
N LEU A 185 13.62 1.68 17.56
CA LEU A 185 13.34 0.34 18.11
C LEU A 185 13.55 0.28 19.61
N ILE A 186 14.64 0.85 20.13
CA ILE A 186 14.90 0.93 21.58
C ILE A 186 13.75 1.66 22.30
N SER A 187 13.32 2.80 21.76
CA SER A 187 12.24 3.59 22.35
C SER A 187 10.91 2.83 22.37
N TYR A 188 10.56 2.17 21.28
CA TYR A 188 9.35 1.36 21.19
C TYR A 188 9.40 0.16 22.12
N SER A 189 10.53 -0.55 22.15
CA SER A 189 10.74 -1.68 23.04
C SER A 189 10.60 -1.29 24.51
N TYR A 190 11.16 -0.15 24.90
CA TYR A 190 11.06 0.37 26.26
C TYR A 190 9.61 0.71 26.65
N ILE A 191 8.90 1.44 25.79
CA ILE A 191 7.52 1.89 26.08
C ILE A 191 6.56 0.69 26.17
N LEU A 192 6.67 -0.24 25.24
CA LEU A 192 5.83 -1.45 25.19
C LEU A 192 6.26 -2.55 26.14
N LYS A 193 7.46 -2.43 26.74
CA LYS A 193 8.12 -3.52 27.45
C LYS A 193 8.26 -4.78 26.56
N ALA A 194 8.56 -4.58 25.28
CA ALA A 194 8.63 -5.65 24.30
C ALA A 194 9.82 -6.57 24.58
N GLU A 195 9.60 -7.86 24.45
CA GLU A 195 10.65 -8.88 24.60
C GLU A 195 11.50 -8.98 23.32
N LYS A 196 10.88 -8.72 22.17
CA LYS A 196 11.51 -8.73 20.85
C LYS A 196 11.18 -7.46 20.09
N ALA A 197 12.14 -6.98 19.30
CA ALA A 197 11.94 -5.87 18.37
C ALA A 197 12.74 -6.11 17.09
N GLY A 198 12.25 -5.61 15.97
CA GLY A 198 13.03 -5.79 14.76
C GLY A 198 12.58 -5.03 13.54
N LEU A 199 13.42 -5.14 12.52
CA LEU A 199 13.24 -4.51 11.21
C LEU A 199 12.80 -5.53 10.17
N ILE A 200 11.81 -5.16 9.35
CA ILE A 200 11.37 -5.94 8.19
C ILE A 200 11.71 -5.16 6.92
N PHE A 201 12.44 -5.78 6.00
CA PHE A 201 12.93 -5.14 4.79
C PHE A 201 12.86 -6.07 3.57
N PRO A 202 12.80 -5.52 2.33
CA PRO A 202 12.89 -6.32 1.12
C PRO A 202 14.34 -6.75 0.87
N SER A 203 14.56 -7.98 0.44
CA SER A 203 15.86 -8.50 0.05
C SER A 203 15.79 -9.16 -1.32
N THR A 204 16.80 -8.96 -2.15
CA THR A 204 16.99 -9.68 -3.42
C THR A 204 17.77 -10.96 -3.26
N GLU A 205 18.34 -11.18 -2.08
CA GLU A 205 19.10 -12.36 -1.67
C GLU A 205 18.19 -13.32 -0.90
N ARG A 206 18.78 -14.30 -0.23
CA ARG A 206 18.02 -15.27 0.57
C ARG A 206 17.25 -14.59 1.70
N PRO A 207 16.12 -15.18 2.13
CA PRO A 207 15.39 -14.68 3.29
C PRO A 207 16.32 -14.60 4.50
N VAL A 208 16.19 -13.51 5.25
CA VAL A 208 17.03 -13.27 6.44
C VAL A 208 16.15 -13.37 7.67
N ASN A 209 16.61 -14.19 8.60
CA ASN A 209 16.18 -14.18 9.99
C ASN A 209 17.47 -14.13 10.82
N SER A 210 17.89 -12.94 11.22
CA SER A 210 19.14 -12.75 11.93
C SER A 210 18.95 -11.96 13.21
N GLU A 211 19.60 -12.44 14.25
CA GLU A 211 19.72 -11.71 15.50
C GLU A 211 20.75 -10.59 15.36
N ILE A 212 20.42 -9.41 15.86
CA ILE A 212 21.33 -8.28 15.96
C ILE A 212 22.02 -8.32 17.33
N GLY A 213 21.26 -8.61 18.37
CA GLY A 213 21.73 -8.72 19.73
C GLY A 213 20.66 -8.41 20.77
N LYS A 214 21.02 -8.62 22.02
CA LYS A 214 20.16 -8.31 23.15
C LYS A 214 20.51 -6.93 23.72
N LEU A 215 19.52 -6.08 23.90
CA LEU A 215 19.71 -4.76 24.47
C LEU A 215 20.22 -4.88 25.92
N ALA A 216 21.30 -4.15 26.22
CA ALA A 216 21.74 -3.96 27.60
C ALA A 216 20.65 -3.20 28.39
N GLY A 217 20.52 -3.50 29.66
CA GLY A 217 19.51 -2.89 30.52
C GLY A 217 18.16 -3.60 30.43
N TYR A 218 17.24 -3.12 29.60
CA TYR A 218 15.88 -3.69 29.49
C TYR A 218 15.86 -5.14 28.96
N GLY A 219 16.79 -5.49 28.05
CA GLY A 219 17.00 -6.86 27.63
C GLY A 219 16.17 -7.35 26.45
N ALA A 220 15.48 -6.48 25.72
CA ALA A 220 14.79 -6.87 24.48
C ALA A 220 15.76 -7.40 23.42
N GLN A 221 15.35 -8.46 22.72
CA GLN A 221 16.11 -9.05 21.63
C GLN A 221 15.81 -8.30 20.32
N LEU A 222 16.86 -7.77 19.69
CA LEU A 222 16.76 -7.13 18.39
C LEU A 222 17.05 -8.10 17.27
N LYS A 223 16.20 -8.11 16.25
CA LYS A 223 16.28 -8.99 15.08
C LYS A 223 16.06 -8.24 13.77
N LYS A 224 16.44 -8.89 12.67
CA LYS A 224 16.13 -8.47 11.29
C LYS A 224 15.47 -9.60 10.54
N TRP A 225 14.40 -9.27 9.82
CA TRP A 225 13.72 -10.19 8.93
C TRP A 225 13.64 -9.59 7.53
N SER A 226 13.76 -10.41 6.52
CA SER A 226 13.53 -9.94 5.15
C SER A 226 12.51 -10.79 4.43
N ILE A 227 11.81 -10.13 3.50
CA ILE A 227 10.99 -10.80 2.49
C ILE A 227 11.81 -10.82 1.21
N GLN A 228 12.00 -12.02 0.66
CA GLN A 228 12.75 -12.18 -0.57
C GLN A 228 11.92 -11.70 -1.77
N ILE A 229 12.48 -10.79 -2.56
CA ILE A 229 11.88 -10.30 -3.79
C ILE A 229 12.54 -11.02 -4.97
N PRO A 230 11.82 -11.86 -5.73
CA PRO A 230 12.36 -12.58 -6.87
C PRO A 230 12.91 -11.65 -7.95
N GLN A 231 14.11 -11.93 -8.46
CA GLN A 231 14.77 -11.10 -9.48
C GLN A 231 14.76 -11.72 -10.89
N ASN A 232 14.68 -13.04 -10.98
CA ASN A 232 14.89 -13.77 -12.22
C ASN A 232 13.62 -14.51 -12.71
N ALA A 233 12.46 -13.97 -12.45
CA ALA A 233 11.21 -14.53 -12.95
C ALA A 233 11.07 -14.32 -14.45
N LEU A 234 10.82 -15.41 -15.20
CA LEU A 234 10.70 -15.38 -16.67
C LEU A 234 9.34 -14.85 -17.14
N SER A 235 8.35 -14.78 -16.25
CA SER A 235 7.01 -14.27 -16.52
C SER A 235 6.40 -13.69 -15.25
N TYR A 236 5.31 -12.93 -15.42
CA TYR A 236 4.56 -12.42 -14.27
C TYR A 236 3.94 -13.54 -13.42
N SER A 237 3.44 -14.60 -14.04
CA SER A 237 2.91 -15.77 -13.32
C SER A 237 3.99 -16.44 -12.48
N ALA A 238 5.18 -16.64 -13.05
CA ALA A 238 6.33 -17.19 -12.31
C ALA A 238 6.76 -16.27 -11.18
N PHE A 239 6.72 -14.95 -11.37
CA PHE A 239 6.99 -13.99 -10.31
C PHE A 239 5.98 -14.10 -9.17
N CYS A 240 4.68 -14.21 -9.46
CA CYS A 240 3.64 -14.38 -8.44
C CYS A 240 3.86 -15.66 -7.62
N GLU A 241 4.11 -16.78 -8.26
CA GLU A 241 4.38 -18.06 -7.58
C GLU A 241 5.62 -17.98 -6.68
N MET A 242 6.69 -17.36 -7.16
CA MET A 242 7.90 -17.15 -6.35
C MET A 242 7.65 -16.20 -5.18
N MET A 243 6.81 -15.17 -5.35
CA MET A 243 6.42 -14.26 -4.28
C MET A 243 5.57 -14.96 -3.23
N GLU A 244 4.58 -15.76 -3.64
CA GLU A 244 3.75 -16.56 -2.71
C GLU A 244 4.63 -17.45 -1.82
N ASN A 245 5.61 -18.14 -2.39
CA ASN A 245 6.57 -18.93 -1.63
C ASN A 245 7.40 -18.06 -0.63
N SER A 246 7.81 -16.86 -1.05
CA SER A 246 8.55 -15.94 -0.18
C SER A 246 7.69 -15.44 0.97
N GLU A 247 6.42 -15.16 0.71
CA GLU A 247 5.45 -14.73 1.71
C GLU A 247 5.14 -15.83 2.71
N GLU A 248 4.96 -17.07 2.26
CA GLU A 248 4.72 -18.23 3.13
C GLU A 248 5.92 -18.49 4.05
N ASN A 249 7.15 -18.42 3.51
CA ASN A 249 8.36 -18.52 4.30
C ASN A 249 8.46 -17.43 5.37
N PHE A 250 8.15 -16.19 5.00
CA PHE A 250 8.15 -15.08 5.94
C PHE A 250 7.09 -15.27 7.04
N LYS A 251 5.86 -15.66 6.68
CA LYS A 251 4.77 -15.94 7.62
C LYS A 251 5.17 -17.03 8.62
N ALA A 252 5.76 -18.11 8.14
CA ALA A 252 6.22 -19.21 9.00
C ALA A 252 7.27 -18.74 10.02
N ILE A 253 8.23 -17.90 9.59
CA ILE A 253 9.25 -17.33 10.48
C ILE A 253 8.60 -16.44 11.54
N ILE A 254 7.66 -15.58 11.16
CA ILE A 254 7.01 -14.67 12.11
C ILE A 254 6.10 -15.44 13.07
N ASP A 255 5.37 -16.46 12.60
CA ASP A 255 4.54 -17.30 13.46
C ASP A 255 5.37 -18.03 14.54
N GLU A 256 6.55 -18.52 14.18
CA GLU A 256 7.50 -19.10 15.14
C GLU A 256 7.98 -18.06 16.17
N GLU A 257 8.28 -16.84 15.74
CA GLU A 257 8.71 -15.75 16.64
C GLU A 257 7.61 -15.33 17.63
N VAL A 258 6.36 -15.39 17.22
CA VAL A 258 5.17 -15.08 18.07
C VAL A 258 4.80 -16.27 18.97
N GLY A 259 5.40 -17.45 18.75
CA GLY A 259 5.09 -18.66 19.52
C GLY A 259 3.75 -19.28 19.15
N ARG A 260 3.26 -19.01 17.96
CA ARG A 260 2.07 -19.68 17.38
C ARG A 260 2.55 -20.91 16.61
N LYS A 261 2.21 -22.08 17.14
CA LYS A 261 2.35 -23.36 16.44
C LYS A 261 1.04 -23.76 15.81
#